data_645eed507fc753c44e88999230c81178
#
_entry.id   645eed507fc753c44e88999230c81178
#
_cell.length_a   1.000
_cell.length_b   1.000
_cell.length_c   1.000
_cell.angle_alpha   90.00
_cell.angle_beta   90.00
_cell.angle_gamma   90.00
#
_symmetry.space_group_name_H-M   'P 1'
#
loop_
_entity.id
_entity.type
_entity.pdbx_description
1 polymer ?
#
loop_
_entity_poly.entity_id
_entity_poly.type
_entity_poly.pdbx_seq_one_letter_code
_entity_poly.pdbx_strand_id
1 'polypeptide(L)'
;DRALDSSEKTKILDWMLSGYPEGTPSETPPPPVFNEGSILGDGDLQVQIPTYASKAIANDDYVCFSLPTNLTEQRVIKAVEVIPGNPEIVHHVLVYVDENGTEVTDTIGGDCASPSSFNTKLVGAFTPGATPIIFPNQAPIKLGATVGAGAKIYLNMHYPIGSYGLVDSTKVIFHFYPPGETGVREVSSAALLYNYNFNLPANQITNIGAAYPTSGTTQTDISIFSIFPHMHLLGKEIGAYGVKPGQDTVRLIHIPHWDFDWQDFYKFRYLQKLPAGSKLKAYGTYDNTASNIHNPFSPPQAVQFGLNTTDEMFVTYLQYLPYVEGDEFHDLSDLTAVELQELTSDGLSSINAYPNPFLKEGVNLVFEDVKLQNAKVIIYNARGEKVKVFGAVDSNKIFWDGMSNNRPVPAGVYYVSANINGNFINKRLIKVE
;
A
#
# COMPACT_ATOMS: atom_id res chain seq x y z
N ASP A 1 -10.70 -0.45 -5.22
CA ASP A 1 -10.57 -0.70 -6.65
C ASP A 1 -10.19 0.60 -7.33
N ARG A 2 -9.02 0.65 -8.00
CA ARG A 2 -8.51 1.82 -8.71
C ARG A 2 -8.86 1.78 -10.21
N ALA A 3 -9.53 0.73 -10.67
CA ALA A 3 -9.94 0.61 -12.06
C ALA A 3 -11.08 1.59 -12.36
N LEU A 4 -10.97 2.28 -13.49
CA LEU A 4 -12.05 3.11 -14.00
C LEU A 4 -13.28 2.25 -14.32
N ASP A 5 -14.45 2.70 -13.90
CA ASP A 5 -15.69 2.05 -14.26
C ASP A 5 -16.06 2.28 -15.76
N SER A 6 -17.08 1.58 -16.25
CA SER A 6 -17.49 1.70 -17.66
C SER A 6 -17.97 3.10 -18.04
N SER A 7 -18.55 3.85 -17.08
CA SER A 7 -19.04 5.21 -17.31
C SER A 7 -17.86 6.20 -17.43
N GLU A 8 -16.85 6.03 -16.57
CA GLU A 8 -15.63 6.83 -16.59
C GLU A 8 -14.83 6.60 -17.88
N LYS A 9 -14.67 5.32 -18.27
CA LYS A 9 -14.06 4.96 -19.56
C LYS A 9 -14.79 5.58 -20.75
N THR A 10 -16.14 5.55 -20.75
CA THR A 10 -16.96 6.14 -21.80
C THR A 10 -16.74 7.66 -21.85
N LYS A 11 -16.72 8.36 -20.71
CA LYS A 11 -16.46 9.80 -20.68
C LYS A 11 -15.12 10.18 -21.29
N ILE A 12 -14.05 9.42 -20.97
CA ILE A 12 -12.73 9.63 -21.57
C ILE A 12 -12.77 9.39 -23.07
N LEU A 13 -13.42 8.29 -23.51
CA LEU A 13 -13.55 7.99 -24.93
C LEU A 13 -14.31 9.08 -25.70
N ASP A 14 -15.44 9.53 -25.16
CA ASP A 14 -16.26 10.59 -25.75
C ASP A 14 -15.48 11.91 -25.84
N TRP A 15 -14.70 12.26 -24.82
CA TRP A 15 -13.81 13.41 -24.84
C TRP A 15 -12.75 13.27 -25.92
N MET A 16 -12.13 12.10 -26.06
CA MET A 16 -11.16 11.82 -27.13
C MET A 16 -11.78 11.94 -28.52
N LEU A 17 -12.97 11.34 -28.72
CA LEU A 17 -13.69 11.36 -30.01
C LEU A 17 -14.21 12.75 -30.38
N SER A 18 -14.42 13.63 -29.41
CA SER A 18 -14.82 15.02 -29.62
C SER A 18 -13.65 15.96 -29.95
N GLY A 19 -12.43 15.44 -30.08
CA GLY A 19 -11.24 16.21 -30.46
C GLY A 19 -10.56 16.89 -29.27
N TYR A 20 -10.61 16.32 -28.08
CA TYR A 20 -9.95 16.79 -26.85
C TYR A 20 -10.31 18.25 -26.48
N PRO A 21 -11.59 18.64 -26.43
CA PRO A 21 -11.94 20.03 -26.13
C PRO A 21 -11.41 20.43 -24.76
N GLU A 22 -10.79 21.58 -24.69
CA GLU A 22 -10.39 22.18 -23.42
C GLU A 22 -11.64 22.57 -22.62
N GLY A 23 -11.64 22.26 -21.33
CA GLY A 23 -12.71 22.68 -20.42
C GLY A 23 -12.70 24.20 -20.18
N THR A 24 -13.73 24.71 -19.52
CA THR A 24 -13.82 26.11 -19.15
C THR A 24 -12.74 26.46 -18.12
N PRO A 25 -11.79 27.37 -18.37
CA PRO A 25 -10.70 27.69 -17.43
C PRO A 25 -11.16 28.08 -16.03
N SER A 26 -12.34 28.71 -15.91
CA SER A 26 -12.94 29.06 -14.61
C SER A 26 -13.48 27.87 -13.82
N GLU A 27 -13.62 26.71 -14.44
CA GLU A 27 -14.08 25.45 -13.84
C GLU A 27 -12.92 24.49 -13.57
N THR A 28 -11.70 24.86 -13.96
CA THR A 28 -10.49 24.06 -13.72
C THR A 28 -10.31 23.88 -12.21
N PRO A 29 -10.29 22.64 -11.71
CA PRO A 29 -9.94 22.40 -10.32
C PRO A 29 -8.51 22.87 -10.05
N PRO A 30 -8.19 23.31 -8.83
CA PRO A 30 -6.79 23.59 -8.49
C PRO A 30 -5.95 22.34 -8.78
N PRO A 31 -4.70 22.50 -9.20
CA PRO A 31 -3.80 21.36 -9.36
C PRO A 31 -3.78 20.54 -8.07
N PRO A 32 -3.73 19.22 -8.16
CA PRO A 32 -3.57 18.39 -6.97
C PRO A 32 -2.27 18.80 -6.26
N VAL A 33 -2.36 19.03 -4.95
CA VAL A 33 -1.18 19.26 -4.14
C VAL A 33 -0.68 17.89 -3.71
N PHE A 34 0.46 17.49 -4.25
CA PHE A 34 1.18 16.31 -3.76
C PHE A 34 2.04 16.75 -2.59
N ASN A 35 1.87 16.14 -1.45
CA ASN A 35 2.76 16.38 -0.31
C ASN A 35 4.13 15.80 -0.66
N GLU A 36 5.14 16.65 -0.69
CA GLU A 36 6.54 16.25 -0.84
C GLU A 36 7.08 15.69 0.49
N GLY A 37 6.42 14.74 1.11
CA GLY A 37 6.86 14.23 2.41
C GLY A 37 6.01 13.10 2.91
N SER A 38 6.18 12.77 4.19
CA SER A 38 5.39 11.76 4.85
C SER A 38 3.91 12.15 4.90
N ILE A 39 3.04 11.22 4.54
CA ILE A 39 1.58 11.34 4.76
C ILE A 39 1.18 10.86 6.15
N LEU A 40 2.07 10.14 6.86
CA LEU A 40 1.85 9.64 8.22
C LEU A 40 2.54 10.50 9.30
N GLY A 41 3.30 11.53 8.91
CA GLY A 41 4.11 12.36 9.80
C GLY A 41 5.50 11.80 10.09
N ASP A 42 6.20 12.40 11.05
CA ASP A 42 7.62 12.12 11.30
C ASP A 42 7.93 10.72 11.84
N GLY A 43 6.94 10.03 12.39
CA GLY A 43 7.10 8.70 12.99
C GLY A 43 8.00 8.65 14.21
N ASP A 44 8.28 7.43 14.66
CA ASP A 44 9.09 7.16 15.85
C ASP A 44 10.55 6.85 15.50
N LEU A 45 10.80 6.31 14.31
CA LEU A 45 12.14 5.98 13.80
C LEU A 45 12.20 6.33 12.31
N GLN A 46 13.25 7.03 11.93
CA GLN A 46 13.57 7.29 10.54
C GLN A 46 14.95 6.71 10.21
N VAL A 47 15.03 5.94 9.14
CA VAL A 47 16.29 5.50 8.55
C VAL A 47 16.37 6.01 7.13
N GLN A 48 17.57 6.43 6.70
CA GLN A 48 17.80 7.00 5.38
C GLN A 48 19.07 6.42 4.78
N ILE A 49 19.01 6.05 3.51
CA ILE A 49 20.24 5.65 2.80
C ILE A 49 21.19 6.84 2.64
N PRO A 50 22.49 6.61 2.60
CA PRO A 50 23.42 7.61 2.10
C PRO A 50 23.04 8.04 0.69
N THR A 51 23.33 9.28 0.28
CA THR A 51 23.14 9.69 -1.11
C THR A 51 23.83 8.71 -2.04
N TYR A 52 23.05 8.11 -2.93
CA TYR A 52 23.50 7.08 -3.85
C TYR A 52 23.25 7.54 -5.29
N ALA A 53 24.24 7.36 -6.16
CA ALA A 53 24.09 7.59 -7.59
C ALA A 53 23.90 6.24 -8.29
N SER A 54 22.80 6.08 -9.02
CA SER A 54 22.50 4.86 -9.75
C SER A 54 23.60 4.52 -10.76
N LYS A 55 23.87 3.22 -10.88
CA LYS A 55 24.85 2.63 -11.82
C LYS A 55 24.19 1.88 -12.97
N ALA A 56 22.88 2.00 -13.14
CA ALA A 56 22.11 1.32 -14.18
C ALA A 56 22.45 1.83 -15.58
N ILE A 57 23.39 1.16 -16.26
CA ILE A 57 23.82 1.48 -17.65
C ILE A 57 23.22 0.48 -18.63
N ALA A 58 23.62 -0.78 -18.55
CA ALA A 58 23.22 -1.85 -19.44
C ALA A 58 22.24 -2.83 -18.78
N ASN A 59 22.26 -2.87 -17.47
CA ASN A 59 21.37 -3.65 -16.61
C ASN A 59 20.77 -2.72 -15.56
N ASP A 60 19.70 -3.16 -14.94
CA ASP A 60 19.15 -2.55 -13.75
C ASP A 60 20.18 -2.56 -12.62
N ASP A 61 20.06 -1.64 -11.67
CA ASP A 61 20.95 -1.52 -10.54
C ASP A 61 20.19 -1.92 -9.26
N TYR A 62 20.51 -3.11 -8.75
CA TYR A 62 19.99 -3.62 -7.49
C TYR A 62 21.02 -3.46 -6.40
N VAL A 63 20.71 -2.65 -5.40
CA VAL A 63 21.62 -2.37 -4.29
C VAL A 63 20.92 -2.54 -2.96
N CYS A 64 21.70 -2.85 -1.93
CA CYS A 64 21.18 -3.08 -0.61
C CYS A 64 21.87 -2.20 0.42
N PHE A 65 21.09 -1.66 1.35
CA PHE A 65 21.60 -0.85 2.45
C PHE A 65 21.20 -1.46 3.79
N SER A 66 22.18 -1.71 4.62
CA SER A 66 21.99 -2.15 6.01
C SER A 66 22.16 -0.96 6.95
N LEU A 67 21.05 -0.52 7.56
CA LEU A 67 20.96 0.71 8.32
C LEU A 67 20.66 0.40 9.80
N PRO A 68 21.45 0.95 10.76
CA PRO A 68 21.23 0.72 12.18
C PRO A 68 19.93 1.40 12.65
N THR A 69 19.14 0.71 13.47
CA THR A 69 17.98 1.31 14.13
C THR A 69 18.35 2.12 15.36
N ASN A 70 19.47 1.78 16.00
CA ASN A 70 19.89 2.31 17.30
C ASN A 70 18.86 2.09 18.42
N LEU A 71 17.92 1.16 18.24
CA LEU A 71 16.95 0.81 19.28
C LEU A 71 17.65 0.08 20.43
N THR A 72 17.39 0.51 21.66
CA THR A 72 17.90 -0.10 22.89
C THR A 72 16.95 -1.10 23.51
N GLU A 73 15.71 -1.12 23.03
CA GLU A 73 14.65 -2.04 23.46
C GLU A 73 13.85 -2.51 22.24
N GLN A 74 13.12 -3.61 22.42
CA GLN A 74 12.21 -4.11 21.41
C GLN A 74 11.04 -3.15 21.19
N ARG A 75 10.70 -2.89 19.94
CA ARG A 75 9.53 -2.10 19.54
C ARG A 75 8.65 -2.92 18.58
N VAL A 76 7.41 -2.51 18.43
CA VAL A 76 6.48 -3.15 17.50
C VAL A 76 5.97 -2.14 16.49
N ILE A 77 6.23 -2.42 15.22
CA ILE A 77 5.81 -1.59 14.08
C ILE A 77 4.30 -1.66 13.94
N LYS A 78 3.63 -0.52 13.86
CA LYS A 78 2.22 -0.40 13.46
C LYS A 78 2.04 0.15 12.04
N ALA A 79 3.05 0.90 11.53
CA ALA A 79 3.04 1.35 10.14
C ALA A 79 4.47 1.58 9.63
N VAL A 80 4.62 1.43 8.29
CA VAL A 80 5.87 1.68 7.56
C VAL A 80 5.56 2.55 6.36
N GLU A 81 6.30 3.62 6.19
CA GLU A 81 6.22 4.49 5.03
C GLU A 81 7.58 4.63 4.37
N VAL A 82 7.64 4.42 3.07
CA VAL A 82 8.85 4.63 2.26
C VAL A 82 8.68 5.92 1.47
N ILE A 83 9.65 6.80 1.57
CA ILE A 83 9.69 8.07 0.86
C ILE A 83 10.91 8.05 -0.05
N PRO A 84 10.73 7.84 -1.36
CA PRO A 84 11.83 7.98 -2.32
C PRO A 84 12.44 9.36 -2.26
N GLY A 85 13.78 9.43 -2.23
CA GLY A 85 14.47 10.70 -2.38
C GLY A 85 14.41 11.21 -3.82
N ASN A 86 14.30 10.29 -4.77
CA ASN A 86 14.08 10.58 -6.18
C ASN A 86 13.03 9.62 -6.77
N PRO A 87 11.75 9.98 -6.77
CA PRO A 87 10.66 9.13 -7.25
C PRO A 87 10.71 8.82 -8.75
N GLU A 88 11.52 9.54 -9.54
CA GLU A 88 11.67 9.30 -10.98
C GLU A 88 12.52 8.06 -11.27
N ILE A 89 13.39 7.66 -10.34
CA ILE A 89 14.34 6.57 -10.55
C ILE A 89 14.20 5.42 -9.56
N VAL A 90 13.46 5.57 -8.47
CA VAL A 90 13.21 4.49 -7.51
C VAL A 90 12.04 3.66 -8.02
N HIS A 91 12.33 2.49 -8.62
CA HIS A 91 11.30 1.60 -9.13
C HIS A 91 10.62 0.83 -8.01
N HIS A 92 11.40 0.21 -7.12
CA HIS A 92 10.84 -0.36 -5.89
C HIS A 92 11.85 -0.38 -4.75
N VAL A 93 11.32 -0.49 -3.54
CA VAL A 93 12.07 -0.68 -2.30
C VAL A 93 11.41 -1.81 -1.52
N LEU A 94 12.18 -2.82 -1.12
CA LEU A 94 11.74 -3.81 -0.14
C LEU A 94 12.40 -3.51 1.19
N VAL A 95 11.59 -3.46 2.25
CA VAL A 95 12.00 -3.07 3.60
C VAL A 95 11.98 -4.27 4.52
N TYR A 96 13.13 -4.69 4.97
CA TYR A 96 13.29 -5.82 5.89
C TYR A 96 13.79 -5.38 7.26
N VAL A 97 13.35 -6.08 8.30
CA VAL A 97 13.98 -6.07 9.62
C VAL A 97 14.98 -7.21 9.66
N ASP A 98 16.25 -6.89 9.86
CA ASP A 98 17.32 -7.84 10.15
C ASP A 98 17.54 -7.88 11.65
N GLU A 99 16.92 -8.85 12.31
CA GLU A 99 16.92 -9.01 13.77
C GLU A 99 18.32 -9.26 14.35
N ASN A 100 19.18 -9.90 13.59
CA ASN A 100 20.52 -10.26 14.03
C ASN A 100 21.59 -9.23 13.60
N GLY A 101 21.23 -8.26 12.76
CA GLY A 101 22.13 -7.25 12.22
C GLY A 101 23.28 -7.82 11.37
N THR A 102 23.05 -8.98 10.73
CA THR A 102 24.08 -9.71 9.97
C THR A 102 24.19 -9.28 8.53
N GLU A 103 23.13 -8.71 7.96
CA GLU A 103 23.14 -8.20 6.60
C GLU A 103 24.08 -6.98 6.47
N VAL A 104 24.72 -6.86 5.34
CA VAL A 104 25.68 -5.80 5.03
C VAL A 104 25.20 -4.96 3.85
N THR A 105 25.65 -3.72 3.80
CA THR A 105 25.42 -2.87 2.63
C THR A 105 26.18 -3.43 1.43
N ASP A 106 25.47 -3.65 0.34
CA ASP A 106 26.04 -4.07 -0.95
C ASP A 106 25.55 -3.12 -2.05
N THR A 107 26.49 -2.34 -2.58
CA THR A 107 26.31 -1.43 -3.71
C THR A 107 27.32 -1.72 -4.82
N ILE A 108 27.99 -2.88 -4.74
CA ILE A 108 29.03 -3.32 -5.66
C ILE A 108 28.44 -4.37 -6.58
N GLY A 109 28.60 -4.20 -7.86
CA GLY A 109 28.08 -5.14 -8.85
C GLY A 109 26.63 -4.87 -9.32
N GLY A 110 25.81 -4.21 -8.50
CA GLY A 110 24.44 -3.84 -8.86
C GLY A 110 23.47 -5.04 -8.96
N ASP A 111 23.70 -6.10 -8.19
CA ASP A 111 22.95 -7.35 -8.23
C ASP A 111 22.44 -7.83 -6.86
N CYS A 112 22.40 -6.96 -5.87
CA CYS A 112 21.85 -7.31 -4.57
C CYS A 112 20.34 -7.50 -4.65
N ALA A 113 19.87 -8.75 -4.56
CA ALA A 113 18.49 -9.11 -4.82
C ALA A 113 17.63 -9.28 -3.58
N SER A 114 18.17 -9.86 -2.52
CA SER A 114 17.40 -10.22 -1.33
C SER A 114 18.35 -10.46 -0.14
N PRO A 115 17.82 -10.43 1.11
CA PRO A 115 18.61 -10.78 2.26
C PRO A 115 19.19 -12.19 2.16
N SER A 116 20.41 -12.37 2.63
CA SER A 116 21.10 -13.66 2.71
C SER A 116 20.63 -14.50 3.90
N SER A 117 20.06 -13.85 4.91
CA SER A 117 19.65 -14.44 6.18
C SER A 117 18.17 -14.80 6.20
N PHE A 118 17.83 -16.00 6.69
CA PHE A 118 16.45 -16.42 6.97
C PHE A 118 15.82 -15.68 8.18
N ASN A 119 16.59 -14.88 8.90
CA ASN A 119 16.13 -14.12 10.07
C ASN A 119 15.71 -12.70 9.71
N THR A 120 15.56 -12.40 8.45
CA THR A 120 15.01 -11.13 7.99
C THR A 120 13.52 -11.24 7.75
N LYS A 121 12.77 -10.19 8.13
CA LYS A 121 11.32 -10.11 7.98
C LYS A 121 10.98 -8.99 7.00
N LEU A 122 10.28 -9.27 5.93
CA LEU A 122 9.74 -8.23 5.05
C LEU A 122 8.59 -7.49 5.77
N VAL A 123 8.77 -6.23 6.08
CA VAL A 123 7.80 -5.44 6.84
C VAL A 123 7.18 -4.31 6.02
N GLY A 124 7.76 -3.98 4.89
CA GLY A 124 7.31 -2.91 4.02
C GLY A 124 7.80 -3.07 2.59
N ALA A 125 7.15 -2.39 1.67
CA ALA A 125 7.61 -2.22 0.30
C ALA A 125 7.11 -0.87 -0.24
N PHE A 126 7.77 -0.39 -1.27
CA PHE A 126 7.36 0.73 -2.09
C PHE A 126 7.42 0.32 -3.55
N THR A 127 6.42 0.71 -4.29
CA THR A 127 6.38 0.79 -5.76
C THR A 127 5.73 2.11 -6.13
N PRO A 128 5.91 2.66 -7.33
CA PRO A 128 5.26 3.91 -7.73
C PRO A 128 3.75 3.86 -7.51
N GLY A 129 3.22 4.85 -6.78
CA GLY A 129 1.81 4.92 -6.40
C GLY A 129 1.39 4.06 -5.20
N ALA A 130 2.31 3.33 -4.56
CA ALA A 130 2.00 2.58 -3.34
C ALA A 130 1.65 3.52 -2.17
N THR A 131 0.80 3.03 -1.29
CA THR A 131 0.46 3.69 -0.02
C THR A 131 1.26 3.06 1.12
N PRO A 132 1.47 3.78 2.24
CA PRO A 132 2.11 3.21 3.42
C PRO A 132 1.46 1.90 3.86
N ILE A 133 2.27 0.99 4.38
CA ILE A 133 1.76 -0.22 5.01
C ILE A 133 1.34 0.15 6.43
N ILE A 134 0.04 0.02 6.70
CA ILE A 134 -0.55 0.24 8.01
C ILE A 134 -1.15 -1.09 8.46
N PHE A 135 -0.70 -1.61 9.59
CA PHE A 135 -1.29 -2.78 10.21
C PHE A 135 -2.58 -2.38 10.94
N PRO A 136 -3.60 -3.26 11.01
CA PRO A 136 -4.72 -3.09 11.92
C PRO A 136 -4.19 -2.82 13.34
N ASN A 137 -4.57 -1.69 13.92
CA ASN A 137 -3.97 -1.20 15.17
C ASN A 137 -5.00 -0.86 16.25
N GLN A 138 -6.26 -1.20 16.03
CA GLN A 138 -7.37 -0.98 16.95
C GLN A 138 -8.02 -2.29 17.37
N ALA A 139 -8.64 -2.31 18.56
CA ALA A 139 -9.41 -3.46 18.99
C ALA A 139 -10.57 -3.74 18.01
N PRO A 140 -10.94 -5.01 17.78
CA PRO A 140 -10.48 -6.19 18.52
C PRO A 140 -9.17 -6.81 17.98
N ILE A 141 -8.64 -6.34 16.84
CA ILE A 141 -7.42 -6.91 16.22
C ILE A 141 -6.34 -5.84 16.15
N LYS A 142 -5.22 -6.08 16.85
CA LYS A 142 -4.00 -5.31 16.72
C LYS A 142 -2.92 -6.22 16.11
N LEU A 143 -2.36 -5.77 14.99
CA LEU A 143 -1.28 -6.47 14.30
C LEU A 143 -0.04 -5.60 14.24
N GLY A 144 1.12 -6.23 14.12
CA GLY A 144 2.37 -5.51 13.94
C GLY A 144 3.54 -6.42 13.64
N ALA A 145 4.70 -5.85 13.40
CA ALA A 145 5.94 -6.57 13.22
C ALA A 145 6.97 -6.11 14.26
N THR A 146 7.59 -7.06 14.93
CA THR A 146 8.59 -6.78 15.97
C THR A 146 9.92 -6.36 15.36
N VAL A 147 10.57 -5.38 16.00
CA VAL A 147 11.96 -4.97 15.76
C VAL A 147 12.71 -5.09 17.08
N GLY A 148 13.71 -5.94 17.13
CA GLY A 148 14.54 -6.18 18.32
C GLY A 148 15.49 -5.02 18.64
N ALA A 149 15.97 -4.99 19.87
CA ALA A 149 17.06 -4.09 20.23
C ALA A 149 18.31 -4.40 19.39
N GLY A 150 18.93 -3.36 18.82
CA GLY A 150 20.12 -3.50 17.97
C GLY A 150 19.86 -4.08 16.57
N ALA A 151 18.62 -4.39 16.22
CA ALA A 151 18.26 -4.80 14.85
C ALA A 151 18.64 -3.72 13.84
N LYS A 152 18.82 -4.12 12.58
CA LYS A 152 19.03 -3.21 11.47
C LYS A 152 17.82 -3.22 10.54
N ILE A 153 17.66 -2.16 9.77
CA ILE A 153 16.75 -2.13 8.62
C ILE A 153 17.59 -2.40 7.39
N TYR A 154 17.17 -3.41 6.64
CA TYR A 154 17.79 -3.79 5.38
C TYR A 154 16.88 -3.41 4.22
N LEU A 155 17.38 -2.53 3.36
CA LEU A 155 16.65 -2.04 2.19
C LEU A 155 17.22 -2.67 0.93
N ASN A 156 16.38 -3.33 0.16
CA ASN A 156 16.70 -3.71 -1.20
C ASN A 156 16.09 -2.66 -2.14
N MET A 157 16.93 -2.03 -2.93
CA MET A 157 16.58 -0.91 -3.81
C MET A 157 16.75 -1.33 -5.27
N HIS A 158 15.79 -0.97 -6.11
CA HIS A 158 15.84 -1.18 -7.54
C HIS A 158 15.80 0.15 -8.29
N TYR A 159 16.84 0.40 -9.10
CA TYR A 159 16.91 1.52 -10.02
C TYR A 159 16.96 0.98 -11.46
N PRO A 160 16.02 1.36 -12.34
CA PRO A 160 15.93 0.82 -13.70
C PRO A 160 16.98 1.42 -14.63
N ILE A 161 17.21 0.75 -15.75
CA ILE A 161 17.99 1.27 -16.88
C ILE A 161 17.48 2.67 -17.24
N GLY A 162 18.41 3.58 -17.51
CA GLY A 162 18.11 5.00 -17.80
C GLY A 162 18.29 5.92 -16.59
N SER A 163 18.48 5.39 -15.39
CA SER A 163 18.73 6.16 -14.18
C SER A 163 20.21 6.45 -13.88
N TYR A 164 21.14 6.02 -14.73
CA TYR A 164 22.57 6.18 -14.51
C TYR A 164 22.98 7.60 -14.10
N GLY A 165 23.71 7.69 -12.99
CA GLY A 165 24.24 8.96 -12.46
C GLY A 165 23.21 9.83 -11.75
N LEU A 166 21.90 9.53 -11.85
CA LEU A 166 20.90 10.20 -11.05
C LEU A 166 21.00 9.76 -9.60
N VAL A 167 20.73 10.68 -8.69
CA VAL A 167 20.94 10.46 -7.26
C VAL A 167 19.64 10.22 -6.53
N ASP A 168 19.69 9.36 -5.52
CA ASP A 168 18.61 9.08 -4.58
C ASP A 168 19.10 9.17 -3.13
N SER A 169 18.16 9.41 -2.21
CA SER A 169 18.36 9.43 -0.77
C SER A 169 17.12 8.95 -0.02
N THR A 170 16.56 7.84 -0.49
CA THR A 170 15.33 7.24 0.04
C THR A 170 15.35 7.12 1.56
N LYS A 171 14.24 7.49 2.16
CA LYS A 171 13.99 7.43 3.60
C LYS A 171 12.85 6.46 3.90
N VAL A 172 12.96 5.74 5.03
CA VAL A 172 11.88 4.90 5.56
C VAL A 172 11.53 5.38 6.96
N ILE A 173 10.24 5.58 7.20
CA ILE A 173 9.67 6.03 8.46
C ILE A 173 8.87 4.89 9.08
N PHE A 174 9.14 4.62 10.36
CA PHE A 174 8.45 3.61 11.14
C PHE A 174 7.63 4.27 12.24
N HIS A 175 6.40 3.84 12.35
CA HIS A 175 5.51 4.19 13.46
C HIS A 175 5.37 2.98 14.36
N PHE A 176 5.64 3.13 15.65
CA PHE A 176 5.57 2.05 16.61
C PHE A 176 4.31 2.16 17.49
N TYR A 177 3.93 1.04 18.06
CA TYR A 177 3.06 1.07 19.22
C TYR A 177 3.77 1.70 20.41
N PRO A 178 3.04 2.33 21.35
CA PRO A 178 3.62 2.80 22.61
C PRO A 178 4.35 1.66 23.33
N PRO A 179 5.43 1.93 24.07
CA PRO A 179 6.09 0.94 24.89
C PRO A 179 5.10 0.26 25.84
N GLY A 180 5.16 -1.08 25.92
CA GLY A 180 4.26 -1.85 26.77
C GLY A 180 2.86 -2.09 26.21
N GLU A 181 2.58 -1.73 24.95
CA GLU A 181 1.32 -2.04 24.28
C GLU A 181 1.06 -3.54 24.31
N THR A 182 -0.16 -3.94 24.67
CA THR A 182 -0.57 -5.33 24.82
C THR A 182 -1.58 -5.75 23.77
N GLY A 183 -1.65 -7.06 23.51
CA GLY A 183 -2.61 -7.64 22.56
C GLY A 183 -2.23 -7.44 21.09
N VAL A 184 -1.03 -6.94 20.80
CA VAL A 184 -0.51 -6.90 19.44
C VAL A 184 -0.02 -8.28 19.04
N ARG A 185 -0.51 -8.76 17.90
CA ARG A 185 -0.15 -10.06 17.34
C ARG A 185 0.90 -9.87 16.25
N GLU A 186 1.96 -10.68 16.33
CA GLU A 186 3.06 -10.66 15.36
C GLU A 186 2.61 -11.13 13.99
N VAL A 187 2.89 -10.34 12.96
CA VAL A 187 2.71 -10.69 11.56
C VAL A 187 4.01 -11.27 11.02
N SER A 188 3.97 -12.51 10.56
CA SER A 188 5.06 -13.12 9.80
C SER A 188 4.91 -12.77 8.32
N SER A 189 6.02 -12.57 7.63
CA SER A 189 6.04 -12.33 6.19
C SER A 189 7.06 -13.23 5.51
N ALA A 190 6.65 -13.94 4.47
CA ALA A 190 7.54 -14.83 3.73
C ALA A 190 7.11 -15.00 2.27
N ALA A 191 8.09 -15.21 1.40
CA ALA A 191 7.91 -15.67 0.03
C ALA A 191 7.56 -17.17 0.05
N LEU A 192 6.29 -17.50 0.31
CA LEU A 192 5.88 -18.90 0.46
C LEU A 192 5.63 -19.58 -0.88
N LEU A 193 5.24 -18.82 -1.91
CA LEU A 193 4.90 -19.35 -3.21
C LEU A 193 5.87 -18.78 -4.25
N TYR A 194 6.86 -19.54 -4.63
CA TYR A 194 7.88 -19.14 -5.60
C TYR A 194 8.33 -20.30 -6.46
N ASN A 195 8.84 -19.99 -7.65
CA ASN A 195 9.54 -20.91 -8.51
C ASN A 195 10.72 -20.17 -9.17
N TYR A 196 11.92 -20.61 -8.91
CA TYR A 196 13.16 -20.06 -9.47
C TYR A 196 13.79 -21.00 -10.53
N ASN A 197 13.09 -22.06 -10.88
CA ASN A 197 13.58 -23.04 -11.86
C ASN A 197 12.58 -23.18 -13.00
N PHE A 198 12.57 -22.20 -13.89
CA PHE A 198 11.75 -22.22 -15.09
C PHE A 198 12.48 -21.60 -16.28
N ASN A 199 11.99 -21.91 -17.47
CA ASN A 199 12.41 -21.30 -18.72
C ASN A 199 11.16 -20.93 -19.53
N LEU A 200 11.17 -19.74 -20.10
CA LEU A 200 10.10 -19.20 -20.97
C LEU A 200 10.63 -19.20 -22.42
N PRO A 201 10.34 -20.24 -23.22
CA PRO A 201 10.82 -20.29 -24.59
C PRO A 201 10.31 -19.12 -25.43
N ALA A 202 11.11 -18.67 -26.38
CA ALA A 202 10.72 -17.64 -27.34
C ALA A 202 9.46 -18.04 -28.11
N ASN A 203 8.57 -17.07 -28.38
CA ASN A 203 7.33 -17.23 -29.14
C ASN A 203 6.32 -18.21 -28.51
N GLN A 204 6.32 -18.36 -27.18
CA GLN A 204 5.40 -19.23 -26.47
C GLN A 204 4.72 -18.52 -25.29
N ILE A 205 3.52 -19.00 -24.98
CA ILE A 205 2.82 -18.72 -23.71
C ILE A 205 3.13 -19.90 -22.79
N THR A 206 3.59 -19.60 -21.56
CA THR A 206 4.03 -20.62 -20.60
C THR A 206 3.32 -20.42 -19.27
N ASN A 207 2.89 -21.51 -18.64
CA ASN A 207 2.31 -21.50 -17.30
C ASN A 207 3.32 -22.01 -16.28
N ILE A 208 3.49 -21.27 -15.20
CA ILE A 208 4.37 -21.61 -14.08
C ILE A 208 3.49 -21.81 -12.84
N GLY A 209 3.90 -22.72 -11.97
CA GLY A 209 3.21 -22.95 -10.71
C GLY A 209 4.15 -23.04 -9.52
N ALA A 210 3.59 -22.77 -8.33
CA ALA A 210 4.25 -22.99 -7.05
C ALA A 210 3.27 -23.56 -6.02
N ALA A 211 3.79 -24.21 -4.99
CA ALA A 211 2.99 -24.73 -3.89
C ALA A 211 3.75 -24.67 -2.57
N TYR A 212 3.03 -24.38 -1.49
CA TYR A 212 3.56 -24.41 -0.12
C TYR A 212 2.63 -25.16 0.84
N PRO A 213 3.12 -26.04 1.69
CA PRO A 213 4.50 -26.58 1.62
C PRO A 213 4.75 -27.31 0.29
N THR A 214 6.00 -27.40 -0.14
CA THR A 214 6.35 -28.11 -1.38
C THR A 214 5.96 -29.59 -1.32
N SER A 215 6.08 -30.20 -0.11
CA SER A 215 5.59 -31.55 0.18
C SER A 215 4.67 -31.52 1.41
N GLY A 216 3.66 -32.37 1.45
CA GLY A 216 2.68 -32.42 2.56
C GLY A 216 1.72 -31.23 2.57
N THR A 217 1.30 -30.86 3.76
CA THR A 217 0.32 -29.80 4.04
C THR A 217 0.77 -28.95 5.24
N THR A 218 0.10 -27.81 5.47
CA THR A 218 0.34 -26.96 6.64
C THR A 218 0.10 -27.71 7.94
N GLN A 219 0.89 -27.41 8.97
CA GLN A 219 0.81 -28.11 10.27
C GLN A 219 -0.09 -27.39 11.28
N THR A 220 -0.34 -26.11 11.08
CA THR A 220 -1.11 -25.26 11.99
C THR A 220 -2.13 -24.45 11.23
N ASP A 221 -3.18 -24.02 11.92
CA ASP A 221 -4.12 -23.02 11.42
C ASP A 221 -3.41 -21.65 11.35
N ILE A 222 -3.60 -20.95 10.25
CA ILE A 222 -3.09 -19.59 10.07
C ILE A 222 -4.18 -18.65 9.58
N SER A 223 -4.02 -17.37 9.90
CA SER A 223 -4.78 -16.26 9.36
C SER A 223 -3.90 -15.49 8.38
N ILE A 224 -4.31 -15.36 7.13
CA ILE A 224 -3.57 -14.61 6.11
C ILE A 224 -4.11 -13.18 6.10
N PHE A 225 -3.22 -12.21 6.28
CA PHE A 225 -3.52 -10.78 6.34
C PHE A 225 -3.43 -10.11 4.97
N SER A 226 -2.37 -10.40 4.23
CA SER A 226 -2.13 -9.80 2.91
C SER A 226 -1.34 -10.71 2.00
N ILE A 227 -1.33 -10.37 0.72
CA ILE A 227 -0.60 -11.08 -0.32
C ILE A 227 0.07 -10.08 -1.26
N PHE A 228 1.32 -10.33 -1.65
CA PHE A 228 2.09 -9.52 -2.59
C PHE A 228 2.63 -10.44 -3.71
N PRO A 229 1.95 -10.48 -4.87
CA PRO A 229 2.42 -11.21 -6.04
C PRO A 229 3.47 -10.39 -6.81
N HIS A 230 4.43 -11.08 -7.47
CA HIS A 230 5.50 -10.46 -8.23
C HIS A 230 5.85 -11.30 -9.46
N MET A 231 5.86 -10.65 -10.61
CA MET A 231 6.40 -11.10 -11.91
C MET A 231 7.04 -9.89 -12.61
N HIS A 232 7.77 -10.13 -13.70
CA HIS A 232 8.30 -9.05 -14.54
C HIS A 232 7.46 -8.80 -15.81
N LEU A 233 8.11 -8.33 -16.89
CA LEU A 233 7.46 -7.80 -18.10
C LEU A 233 6.70 -8.84 -18.94
N LEU A 234 7.10 -10.12 -18.91
CA LEU A 234 6.41 -11.17 -19.66
C LEU A 234 5.17 -11.71 -18.91
N GLY A 235 4.99 -11.32 -17.66
CA GLY A 235 3.81 -11.67 -16.88
C GLY A 235 2.53 -11.22 -17.57
N LYS A 236 1.50 -12.10 -17.58
CA LYS A 236 0.20 -11.86 -18.18
C LYS A 236 -0.94 -12.03 -17.18
N GLU A 237 -0.85 -13.04 -16.34
CA GLU A 237 -1.85 -13.40 -15.34
C GLU A 237 -1.16 -14.04 -14.14
N ILE A 238 -1.64 -13.73 -12.92
CA ILE A 238 -1.19 -14.39 -11.71
C ILE A 238 -2.36 -14.65 -10.78
N GLY A 239 -2.36 -15.82 -10.12
CA GLY A 239 -3.35 -16.15 -9.11
C GLY A 239 -2.78 -17.03 -8.01
N ALA A 240 -3.38 -16.92 -6.81
CA ALA A 240 -3.05 -17.77 -5.68
C ALA A 240 -4.31 -18.16 -4.90
N TYR A 241 -4.28 -19.36 -4.32
CA TYR A 241 -5.39 -19.93 -3.55
C TYR A 241 -4.90 -20.96 -2.54
N GLY A 242 -5.67 -21.15 -1.48
CA GLY A 242 -5.49 -22.24 -0.53
C GLY A 242 -6.43 -23.41 -0.83
N VAL A 243 -5.91 -24.63 -0.80
CA VAL A 243 -6.70 -25.87 -0.83
C VAL A 243 -6.81 -26.38 0.59
N LYS A 244 -8.03 -26.37 1.13
CA LYS A 244 -8.32 -26.84 2.50
C LYS A 244 -8.44 -28.36 2.54
N PRO A 245 -8.37 -29.00 3.73
CA PRO A 245 -8.81 -30.37 3.88
C PRO A 245 -10.23 -30.56 3.31
N GLY A 246 -10.46 -31.65 2.55
CA GLY A 246 -11.73 -31.88 1.86
C GLY A 246 -11.82 -31.25 0.47
N GLN A 247 -10.75 -30.66 -0.03
CA GLN A 247 -10.62 -30.07 -1.37
C GLN A 247 -11.36 -28.75 -1.60
N ASP A 248 -11.97 -28.17 -0.57
CA ASP A 248 -12.48 -26.81 -0.63
C ASP A 248 -11.33 -25.79 -0.85
N THR A 249 -11.62 -24.74 -1.57
CA THR A 249 -10.60 -23.70 -1.88
C THR A 249 -10.97 -22.34 -1.29
N VAL A 250 -9.94 -21.59 -0.86
CA VAL A 250 -10.03 -20.18 -0.56
C VAL A 250 -9.21 -19.39 -1.59
N ARG A 251 -9.88 -18.54 -2.37
CA ARG A 251 -9.19 -17.67 -3.33
C ARG A 251 -8.50 -16.56 -2.55
N LEU A 252 -7.21 -16.37 -2.80
CA LEU A 252 -6.42 -15.32 -2.19
C LEU A 252 -6.27 -14.13 -3.14
N ILE A 253 -5.87 -14.36 -4.40
CA ILE A 253 -5.76 -13.31 -5.39
C ILE A 253 -5.97 -13.88 -6.80
N HIS A 254 -6.47 -13.04 -7.70
CA HIS A 254 -6.48 -13.29 -9.13
C HIS A 254 -6.34 -11.97 -9.88
N ILE A 255 -5.23 -11.79 -10.58
CA ILE A 255 -4.94 -10.64 -11.44
C ILE A 255 -4.95 -11.15 -12.88
N PRO A 256 -6.04 -10.97 -13.64
CA PRO A 256 -6.19 -11.49 -15.00
C PRO A 256 -5.40 -10.71 -16.05
N HIS A 257 -4.96 -9.49 -15.70
CA HIS A 257 -4.13 -8.63 -16.52
C HIS A 257 -3.03 -8.08 -15.64
N TRP A 258 -1.88 -8.77 -15.67
CA TRP A 258 -0.72 -8.35 -14.92
C TRP A 258 -0.19 -7.03 -15.49
N ASP A 259 0.20 -6.14 -14.59
CA ASP A 259 0.87 -4.89 -14.92
C ASP A 259 2.13 -4.79 -14.05
N PHE A 260 3.29 -4.76 -14.70
CA PHE A 260 4.58 -4.71 -14.02
C PHE A 260 4.76 -3.42 -13.21
N ASP A 261 4.16 -2.33 -13.67
CA ASP A 261 4.24 -1.03 -13.00
C ASP A 261 3.24 -0.91 -11.84
N TRP A 262 2.38 -1.93 -11.64
CA TRP A 262 1.37 -1.95 -10.60
C TRP A 262 1.51 -3.14 -9.66
N GLN A 263 2.41 -3.03 -8.70
CA GLN A 263 2.65 -4.07 -7.69
C GLN A 263 2.35 -3.51 -6.30
N ASP A 264 1.61 -4.27 -5.47
CA ASP A 264 1.23 -3.80 -4.14
C ASP A 264 0.97 -4.97 -3.18
N PHE A 265 0.94 -4.68 -1.88
CA PHE A 265 0.38 -5.55 -0.87
C PHE A 265 -1.15 -5.48 -0.88
N TYR A 266 -1.77 -6.53 -1.36
CA TYR A 266 -3.23 -6.66 -1.36
C TYR A 266 -3.68 -7.15 0.01
N LYS A 267 -4.17 -6.24 0.84
CA LYS A 267 -4.69 -6.53 2.19
C LYS A 267 -6.10 -7.07 2.10
N PHE A 268 -6.40 -8.12 2.86
CA PHE A 268 -7.74 -8.65 2.93
C PHE A 268 -8.61 -7.82 3.88
N ARG A 269 -9.86 -7.60 3.49
CA ARG A 269 -10.86 -6.96 4.36
C ARG A 269 -11.14 -7.79 5.61
N TYR A 270 -11.08 -9.13 5.49
CA TYR A 270 -11.20 -10.09 6.56
C TYR A 270 -10.00 -11.02 6.52
N LEU A 271 -9.46 -11.38 7.68
CA LEU A 271 -8.38 -12.37 7.73
C LEU A 271 -8.83 -13.68 7.06
N GLN A 272 -8.00 -14.23 6.18
CA GLN A 272 -8.32 -15.45 5.47
C GLN A 272 -7.84 -16.66 6.25
N LYS A 273 -8.76 -17.41 6.86
CA LYS A 273 -8.44 -18.63 7.59
C LYS A 273 -7.97 -19.74 6.65
N LEU A 274 -6.80 -20.26 6.92
CA LEU A 274 -6.27 -21.46 6.29
C LEU A 274 -5.99 -22.52 7.38
N PRO A 275 -6.84 -23.56 7.51
CA PRO A 275 -6.69 -24.57 8.56
C PRO A 275 -5.48 -25.46 8.32
N ALA A 276 -5.00 -26.11 9.36
CA ALA A 276 -4.01 -27.18 9.28
C ALA A 276 -4.46 -28.26 8.28
N GLY A 277 -3.53 -28.91 7.62
CA GLY A 277 -3.83 -29.84 6.53
C GLY A 277 -4.10 -29.18 5.18
N SER A 278 -3.96 -27.85 5.06
CA SER A 278 -4.13 -27.13 3.81
C SER A 278 -2.86 -27.08 2.97
N LYS A 279 -3.00 -26.67 1.71
CA LYS A 279 -1.89 -26.42 0.79
C LYS A 279 -2.13 -25.10 0.04
N LEU A 280 -1.19 -24.20 0.09
CA LEU A 280 -1.19 -23.00 -0.73
C LEU A 280 -0.70 -23.34 -2.14
N LYS A 281 -1.28 -22.70 -3.14
CA LYS A 281 -0.89 -22.83 -4.55
C LYS A 281 -0.92 -21.46 -5.22
N ALA A 282 0.01 -21.25 -6.16
CA ALA A 282 0.00 -20.13 -7.08
C ALA A 282 0.24 -20.60 -8.51
N TYR A 283 -0.24 -19.81 -9.46
CA TYR A 283 0.04 -19.98 -10.87
C TYR A 283 0.29 -18.63 -11.51
N GLY A 284 1.14 -18.60 -12.54
CA GLY A 284 1.38 -17.44 -13.37
C GLY A 284 1.40 -17.86 -14.84
N THR A 285 0.84 -17.03 -15.71
CA THR A 285 0.90 -17.15 -17.16
C THR A 285 1.83 -16.08 -17.69
N TYR A 286 2.77 -16.47 -18.55
CA TYR A 286 3.74 -15.60 -19.20
C TYR A 286 3.56 -15.62 -20.71
N ASP A 287 3.64 -14.45 -21.34
CA ASP A 287 3.53 -14.30 -22.79
C ASP A 287 4.87 -13.81 -23.36
N ASN A 288 5.70 -14.78 -23.81
CA ASN A 288 6.97 -14.49 -24.48
C ASN A 288 6.82 -14.51 -26.01
N THR A 289 5.73 -13.93 -26.53
CA THR A 289 5.49 -13.83 -27.96
C THR A 289 5.79 -12.44 -28.50
N ALA A 290 5.94 -12.33 -29.83
CA ALA A 290 6.14 -11.03 -30.50
C ALA A 290 4.89 -10.12 -30.44
N SER A 291 3.71 -10.65 -30.06
CA SER A 291 2.50 -9.86 -29.88
C SER A 291 2.40 -9.21 -28.50
N ASN A 292 3.20 -9.63 -27.54
CA ASN A 292 3.30 -8.96 -26.25
C ASN A 292 4.09 -7.65 -26.41
N ILE A 293 3.40 -6.53 -26.27
CA ILE A 293 3.99 -5.17 -26.41
C ILE A 293 5.01 -4.85 -25.31
N HIS A 294 4.98 -5.59 -24.19
CA HIS A 294 5.90 -5.45 -23.06
C HIS A 294 7.11 -6.39 -23.16
N ASN A 295 7.19 -7.20 -24.24
CA ASN A 295 8.33 -8.09 -24.40
C ASN A 295 9.63 -7.29 -24.59
N PRO A 296 10.62 -7.44 -23.70
CA PRO A 296 11.86 -6.67 -23.78
C PRO A 296 12.75 -7.04 -24.98
N PHE A 297 12.44 -8.15 -25.67
CA PHE A 297 13.23 -8.64 -26.80
C PHE A 297 12.44 -8.65 -28.11
N SER A 298 13.02 -8.06 -29.15
CA SER A 298 12.48 -8.08 -30.51
C SER A 298 13.59 -8.48 -31.51
N PRO A 299 13.58 -9.71 -32.06
CA PRO A 299 12.61 -10.80 -31.84
C PRO A 299 12.66 -11.40 -30.43
N PRO A 300 11.59 -12.06 -29.96
CA PRO A 300 11.57 -12.75 -28.69
C PRO A 300 12.73 -13.73 -28.50
N GLN A 301 13.28 -13.77 -27.29
CA GLN A 301 14.35 -14.67 -26.86
C GLN A 301 13.87 -15.54 -25.69
N ALA A 302 14.55 -16.65 -25.44
CA ALA A 302 14.28 -17.47 -24.27
C ALA A 302 14.67 -16.68 -23.00
N VAL A 303 13.77 -16.62 -22.01
CA VAL A 303 13.98 -15.92 -20.74
C VAL A 303 13.94 -16.93 -19.60
N GLN A 304 14.82 -16.76 -18.62
CA GLN A 304 14.94 -17.59 -17.43
C GLN A 304 14.71 -16.76 -16.18
N PHE A 305 14.70 -17.43 -15.03
CA PHE A 305 14.73 -16.74 -13.74
C PHE A 305 15.96 -15.84 -13.65
N GLY A 306 15.73 -14.61 -13.20
CA GLY A 306 16.77 -13.63 -12.93
C GLY A 306 16.19 -12.37 -12.31
N LEU A 307 17.05 -11.43 -11.95
CA LEU A 307 16.70 -10.25 -11.19
C LEU A 307 16.46 -9.03 -12.06
N ASN A 308 17.08 -8.96 -13.26
CA ASN A 308 16.88 -7.83 -14.14
C ASN A 308 15.43 -7.77 -14.63
N THR A 309 14.93 -6.59 -14.89
CA THR A 309 13.58 -6.39 -15.47
C THR A 309 13.36 -7.18 -16.76
N THR A 310 14.44 -7.46 -17.51
CA THR A 310 14.41 -8.27 -18.74
C THR A 310 14.48 -9.80 -18.51
N ASP A 311 14.83 -10.22 -17.30
CA ASP A 311 14.68 -11.60 -16.83
C ASP A 311 13.24 -11.82 -16.35
N GLU A 312 12.94 -12.95 -15.70
CA GLU A 312 11.62 -13.18 -15.11
C GLU A 312 11.69 -13.74 -13.71
N MET A 313 10.67 -13.39 -12.92
CA MET A 313 10.44 -13.91 -11.57
C MET A 313 9.04 -14.49 -11.44
N PHE A 314 8.88 -15.47 -10.55
CA PHE A 314 7.59 -15.95 -10.06
C PHE A 314 7.64 -16.08 -8.55
N VAL A 315 7.14 -15.07 -7.85
CA VAL A 315 7.15 -15.01 -6.39
C VAL A 315 5.83 -14.45 -5.87
N THR A 316 5.37 -15.00 -4.76
CA THR A 316 4.23 -14.43 -4.03
C THR A 316 4.54 -14.48 -2.54
N TYR A 317 4.65 -13.29 -1.94
CA TYR A 317 4.79 -13.13 -0.51
C TYR A 317 3.43 -13.16 0.17
N LEU A 318 3.39 -13.75 1.36
CA LEU A 318 2.23 -13.70 2.24
C LEU A 318 2.61 -13.09 3.58
N GLN A 319 1.72 -12.25 4.09
CA GLN A 319 1.75 -11.83 5.49
C GLN A 319 0.66 -12.60 6.24
N TYR A 320 1.06 -13.30 7.29
CA TYR A 320 0.20 -14.22 8.01
C TYR A 320 0.57 -14.28 9.50
N LEU A 321 -0.32 -14.84 10.28
CA LEU A 321 -0.16 -15.01 11.73
C LEU A 321 -0.84 -16.30 12.19
N PRO A 322 -0.51 -16.82 13.38
CA PRO A 322 -1.26 -17.93 13.97
C PRO A 322 -2.74 -17.56 14.10
N TYR A 323 -3.61 -18.47 13.67
CA TYR A 323 -5.06 -18.25 13.73
C TYR A 323 -5.56 -18.21 15.17
N VAL A 324 -6.48 -17.29 15.42
CA VAL A 324 -7.31 -17.26 16.65
C VAL A 324 -8.77 -17.34 16.21
N GLU A 325 -9.57 -18.09 16.96
CA GLU A 325 -10.99 -18.28 16.64
C GLU A 325 -11.71 -16.94 16.54
N GLY A 326 -12.41 -16.76 15.42
CA GLY A 326 -13.13 -15.53 15.10
C GLY A 326 -12.38 -14.51 14.24
N ASP A 327 -11.10 -14.75 13.92
CA ASP A 327 -10.29 -13.85 13.09
C ASP A 327 -10.97 -13.47 11.76
N GLU A 328 -11.64 -14.44 11.14
CA GLU A 328 -12.30 -14.28 9.84
C GLU A 328 -13.56 -13.43 9.86
N PHE A 329 -14.03 -13.01 11.03
CA PHE A 329 -15.27 -12.23 11.18
C PHE A 329 -15.02 -10.74 11.45
N HIS A 330 -13.78 -10.33 11.67
CA HIS A 330 -13.46 -8.94 11.95
C HIS A 330 -13.16 -8.18 10.65
N ASP A 331 -13.89 -7.09 10.42
CA ASP A 331 -13.64 -6.18 9.31
C ASP A 331 -12.39 -5.33 9.60
N LEU A 332 -11.34 -5.48 8.81
CA LEU A 332 -10.08 -4.79 9.00
C LEU A 332 -10.06 -3.39 8.36
N SER A 333 -11.03 -3.06 7.52
CA SER A 333 -11.04 -1.78 6.79
C SER A 333 -11.13 -0.56 7.72
N ASP A 334 -11.78 -0.71 8.87
CA ASP A 334 -11.94 0.35 9.86
C ASP A 334 -10.86 0.32 10.95
N LEU A 335 -10.03 -0.75 11.00
CA LEU A 335 -9.02 -0.96 12.03
C LEU A 335 -7.65 -0.39 11.65
N THR A 336 -7.50 0.09 10.43
CA THR A 336 -6.27 0.72 9.91
C THR A 336 -6.29 2.24 10.05
N ALA A 337 -7.17 2.80 10.87
CA ALA A 337 -7.08 4.20 11.19
C ALA A 337 -5.70 4.47 11.83
N VAL A 338 -4.75 4.91 11.01
CA VAL A 338 -3.85 5.91 11.50
C VAL A 338 -4.78 7.03 11.87
N GLU A 339 -4.85 7.40 13.16
CA GLU A 339 -5.05 8.80 13.42
C GLU A 339 -3.96 9.43 12.54
N LEU A 340 -4.38 10.02 11.42
CA LEU A 340 -3.63 11.11 10.86
C LEU A 340 -3.40 11.95 12.09
N GLN A 341 -2.20 11.91 12.66
CA GLN A 341 -1.80 12.94 13.58
C GLN A 341 -2.16 14.18 12.80
N GLU A 342 -3.30 14.77 13.18
CA GLU A 342 -3.60 16.12 12.72
C GLU A 342 -2.27 16.77 12.88
N LEU A 343 -1.68 17.22 11.77
CA LEU A 343 -0.45 17.99 11.84
C LEU A 343 -0.77 19.10 12.81
N THR A 344 -0.52 18.83 14.07
CA THR A 344 -0.49 19.82 15.11
C THR A 344 0.80 20.59 14.91
N SER A 345 0.80 21.38 13.81
CA SER A 345 1.51 22.63 13.88
C SER A 345 0.89 23.34 15.06
N ASP A 346 1.64 23.55 16.11
CA ASP A 346 1.30 24.22 17.33
C ASP A 346 -0.07 24.97 17.31
N GLY A 347 -1.10 24.43 17.97
CA GLY A 347 -2.34 25.15 18.26
C GLY A 347 -3.41 25.08 17.16
N LEU A 348 -3.53 24.05 16.33
CA LEU A 348 -4.54 23.97 15.27
C LEU A 348 -5.78 23.14 15.66
N SER A 349 -6.84 23.76 15.48
CA SER A 349 -8.28 23.54 15.47
C SER A 349 -8.72 22.18 14.97
N SER A 350 -9.55 21.47 15.75
CA SER A 350 -10.19 20.22 15.33
C SER A 350 -11.68 20.43 15.00
N ILE A 351 -12.26 19.53 14.20
CA ILE A 351 -13.71 19.46 14.00
C ILE A 351 -14.24 18.26 14.76
N ASN A 352 -15.06 18.52 15.78
CA ASN A 352 -15.86 17.50 16.43
C ASN A 352 -17.23 17.39 15.77
N ALA A 353 -17.65 16.17 15.45
CA ALA A 353 -18.95 15.89 14.84
C ALA A 353 -19.77 14.98 15.75
N TYR A 354 -20.96 15.42 16.16
CA TYR A 354 -21.82 14.59 17.00
C TYR A 354 -23.33 14.86 16.76
N PRO A 355 -24.13 13.77 16.75
CA PRO A 355 -23.73 12.38 16.71
C PRO A 355 -23.01 12.06 15.40
N ASN A 356 -22.04 11.15 15.46
CA ASN A 356 -21.39 10.61 14.27
C ASN A 356 -21.01 9.14 14.54
N PRO A 357 -21.72 8.16 13.98
CA PRO A 357 -22.73 8.25 12.91
C PRO A 357 -23.99 9.05 13.28
N PHE A 358 -24.64 9.66 12.26
CA PHE A 358 -25.87 10.43 12.44
C PHE A 358 -27.02 9.89 11.57
N LEU A 359 -28.22 10.17 12.01
CA LEU A 359 -29.49 9.82 11.37
C LEU A 359 -30.13 11.07 10.74
N LYS A 360 -31.42 11.01 10.43
CA LYS A 360 -32.21 12.11 9.86
C LYS A 360 -32.21 13.38 10.71
N GLU A 361 -31.90 13.28 12.00
CA GLU A 361 -31.83 14.42 12.94
C GLU A 361 -30.63 15.35 12.66
N GLY A 362 -29.68 14.91 11.83
CA GLY A 362 -28.52 15.69 11.45
C GLY A 362 -27.33 15.59 12.42
N VAL A 363 -26.29 16.40 12.17
CA VAL A 363 -25.01 16.36 12.90
C VAL A 363 -24.55 17.78 13.25
N ASN A 364 -24.08 17.96 14.48
CA ASN A 364 -23.41 19.18 14.92
C ASN A 364 -21.92 19.08 14.61
N LEU A 365 -21.37 20.10 13.99
CA LEU A 365 -19.95 20.29 13.71
C LEU A 365 -19.43 21.38 14.63
N VAL A 366 -18.53 21.04 15.54
CA VAL A 366 -17.93 22.00 16.50
C VAL A 366 -16.46 22.14 16.15
N PHE A 367 -16.05 23.36 15.93
CA PHE A 367 -14.66 23.73 15.64
C PHE A 367 -14.01 24.15 16.94
N GLU A 368 -13.06 23.35 17.43
CA GLU A 368 -12.34 23.58 18.68
C GLU A 368 -11.10 24.41 18.43
N ASP A 369 -10.74 25.24 19.40
CA ASP A 369 -9.54 26.10 19.43
C ASP A 369 -9.40 27.08 18.26
N VAL A 370 -10.51 27.36 17.54
CA VAL A 370 -10.54 28.33 16.45
C VAL A 370 -11.77 29.24 16.53
N LYS A 371 -11.56 30.50 16.23
CA LYS A 371 -12.67 31.42 15.88
C LYS A 371 -12.77 31.43 14.36
N LEU A 372 -13.86 30.87 13.85
CA LEU A 372 -14.21 31.01 12.45
C LEU A 372 -14.54 32.50 12.19
N GLN A 373 -13.78 33.11 11.29
CA GLN A 373 -14.10 34.45 10.77
C GLN A 373 -14.15 34.34 9.24
N ASN A 374 -15.35 34.55 8.71
CA ASN A 374 -15.57 34.45 7.25
C ASN A 374 -15.09 33.13 6.62
N ALA A 375 -15.14 32.03 7.40
CA ALA A 375 -14.66 30.73 6.95
C ALA A 375 -15.67 30.08 6.00
N LYS A 376 -15.15 29.39 4.97
CA LYS A 376 -15.96 28.60 4.05
C LYS A 376 -15.91 27.13 4.48
N VAL A 377 -17.06 26.58 4.86
CA VAL A 377 -17.19 25.17 5.24
C VAL A 377 -17.99 24.45 4.16
N ILE A 378 -17.48 23.32 3.68
CA ILE A 378 -18.09 22.56 2.60
C ILE A 378 -18.21 21.09 3.03
N ILE A 379 -19.34 20.48 2.71
CA ILE A 379 -19.53 19.04 2.86
C ILE A 379 -19.48 18.38 1.48
N TYR A 380 -18.72 17.32 1.38
CA TYR A 380 -18.56 16.52 0.17
C TYR A 380 -19.10 15.10 0.39
N ASN A 381 -19.57 14.44 -0.64
CA ASN A 381 -19.80 13.00 -0.62
C ASN A 381 -18.49 12.21 -0.87
N ALA A 382 -18.57 10.89 -0.84
CA ALA A 382 -17.43 10.01 -1.09
C ALA A 382 -16.82 10.12 -2.51
N ARG A 383 -17.51 10.79 -3.45
CA ARG A 383 -17.01 11.07 -4.80
C ARG A 383 -16.36 12.45 -4.93
N GLY A 384 -16.26 13.21 -3.82
CA GLY A 384 -15.75 14.58 -3.85
C GLY A 384 -16.74 15.64 -4.37
N GLU A 385 -18.00 15.25 -4.63
CA GLU A 385 -19.04 16.19 -5.07
C GLU A 385 -19.52 17.04 -3.89
N LYS A 386 -19.67 18.35 -4.10
CA LYS A 386 -20.17 19.28 -3.08
C LYS A 386 -21.64 19.00 -2.77
N VAL A 387 -21.90 18.65 -1.54
CA VAL A 387 -23.26 18.34 -1.02
C VAL A 387 -23.88 19.54 -0.35
N LYS A 388 -23.09 20.27 0.45
CA LYS A 388 -23.53 21.46 1.17
C LYS A 388 -22.40 22.47 1.25
N VAL A 389 -22.71 23.73 1.09
CA VAL A 389 -21.77 24.84 1.29
C VAL A 389 -22.34 25.76 2.34
N PHE A 390 -21.56 25.99 3.40
CA PHE A 390 -21.81 27.03 4.39
C PHE A 390 -20.86 28.16 4.06
N GLY A 391 -21.41 29.31 3.61
CA GLY A 391 -20.61 30.48 3.29
C GLY A 391 -20.48 31.42 4.50
N ALA A 392 -19.37 32.15 4.59
CA ALA A 392 -19.14 33.20 5.56
C ALA A 392 -19.56 32.84 7.01
N VAL A 393 -18.96 31.74 7.52
CA VAL A 393 -19.29 31.24 8.87
C VAL A 393 -18.46 32.00 9.91
N ASP A 394 -19.13 32.61 10.88
CA ASP A 394 -18.52 33.33 12.00
C ASP A 394 -18.77 32.63 13.35
N SER A 395 -19.37 31.44 13.31
CA SER A 395 -19.65 30.60 14.48
C SER A 395 -18.82 29.34 14.49
N ASN A 396 -18.21 29.01 15.60
CA ASN A 396 -17.48 27.76 15.76
C ASN A 396 -18.40 26.53 15.90
N LYS A 397 -19.70 26.68 15.68
CA LYS A 397 -20.68 25.59 15.72
C LYS A 397 -21.60 25.69 14.51
N ILE A 398 -21.67 24.62 13.73
CA ILE A 398 -22.52 24.50 12.54
C ILE A 398 -23.39 23.26 12.70
N PHE A 399 -24.64 23.33 12.28
CA PHE A 399 -25.51 22.19 12.20
C PHE A 399 -25.76 21.83 10.73
N TRP A 400 -25.60 20.55 10.39
CA TRP A 400 -26.01 20.02 9.11
C TRP A 400 -27.16 19.03 9.28
N ASP A 401 -28.26 19.31 8.63
CA ASP A 401 -29.49 18.52 8.66
C ASP A 401 -29.47 17.27 7.76
N GLY A 402 -28.34 16.94 7.16
CA GLY A 402 -28.25 15.82 6.21
C GLY A 402 -28.95 16.08 4.88
N MET A 403 -29.18 17.35 4.51
CA MET A 403 -29.87 17.73 3.28
C MET A 403 -28.91 18.35 2.27
N SER A 404 -29.21 18.12 0.98
CA SER A 404 -28.61 18.80 -0.16
C SER A 404 -29.75 19.29 -1.08
N ASN A 405 -29.79 20.59 -1.36
CA ASN A 405 -30.84 21.20 -2.21
C ASN A 405 -32.27 20.78 -1.80
N ASN A 406 -32.56 20.83 -0.49
CA ASN A 406 -33.83 20.44 0.12
C ASN A 406 -34.25 18.98 -0.08
N ARG A 407 -33.29 18.09 -0.35
CA ARG A 407 -33.50 16.65 -0.40
C ARG A 407 -32.56 15.93 0.55
N PRO A 408 -33.03 14.91 1.26
CA PRO A 408 -32.15 14.14 2.13
C PRO A 408 -31.07 13.45 1.27
N VAL A 409 -29.82 13.52 1.77
CA VAL A 409 -28.73 12.78 1.12
C VAL A 409 -28.80 11.31 1.50
N PRO A 410 -28.37 10.37 0.66
CA PRO A 410 -28.34 8.93 0.95
C PRO A 410 -27.52 8.60 2.21
N ALA A 411 -27.75 7.43 2.79
CA ALA A 411 -26.82 6.84 3.74
C ALA A 411 -25.44 6.65 3.07
N GLY A 412 -24.37 6.93 3.82
CA GLY A 412 -23.03 6.87 3.27
C GLY A 412 -22.02 7.73 4.01
N VAL A 413 -20.82 7.81 3.46
CA VAL A 413 -19.70 8.59 4.00
C VAL A 413 -19.69 9.98 3.36
N TYR A 414 -19.50 10.99 4.20
CA TYR A 414 -19.37 12.39 3.82
C TYR A 414 -18.11 12.99 4.48
N TYR A 415 -17.61 14.06 3.93
CA TYR A 415 -16.45 14.78 4.47
C TYR A 415 -16.79 16.24 4.61
N VAL A 416 -16.67 16.78 5.81
CA VAL A 416 -16.70 18.23 6.01
C VAL A 416 -15.27 18.76 5.89
N SER A 417 -15.11 19.84 5.16
CA SER A 417 -13.84 20.56 4.97
C SER A 417 -14.04 22.04 5.27
N ALA A 418 -13.17 22.60 6.08
CA ALA A 418 -13.14 24.02 6.38
C ALA A 418 -11.77 24.61 6.04
N ASN A 419 -11.76 25.73 5.32
CA ASN A 419 -10.54 26.51 5.09
C ASN A 419 -10.51 27.68 6.09
N ILE A 420 -9.48 27.70 6.92
CA ILE A 420 -9.27 28.70 7.96
C ILE A 420 -7.88 29.28 7.78
N ASN A 421 -7.80 30.53 7.34
CA ASN A 421 -6.53 31.23 7.13
C ASN A 421 -5.54 30.49 6.18
N GLY A 422 -6.07 29.76 5.19
CA GLY A 422 -5.27 28.97 4.26
C GLY A 422 -5.04 27.52 4.66
N ASN A 423 -5.34 27.15 5.90
CA ASN A 423 -5.24 25.78 6.39
C ASN A 423 -6.58 25.05 6.25
N PHE A 424 -6.55 23.82 5.74
CA PHE A 424 -7.73 22.98 5.61
C PHE A 424 -7.82 22.02 6.79
N ILE A 425 -8.95 22.02 7.48
CA ILE A 425 -9.33 21.01 8.46
C ILE A 425 -10.47 20.17 7.91
N ASN A 426 -10.38 18.85 8.07
CA ASN A 426 -11.34 17.89 7.53
C ASN A 426 -11.83 16.94 8.59
N LYS A 427 -13.11 16.49 8.47
CA LYS A 427 -13.69 15.45 9.33
C LYS A 427 -14.59 14.54 8.52
N ARG A 428 -14.49 13.23 8.76
CA ARG A 428 -15.40 12.22 8.21
C ARG A 428 -16.72 12.20 8.97
N LEU A 429 -17.82 12.17 8.23
CA LEU A 429 -19.18 12.04 8.74
C LEU A 429 -19.79 10.75 8.18
N ILE A 430 -20.55 10.04 8.98
CA ILE A 430 -21.24 8.82 8.56
C ILE A 430 -22.73 9.02 8.76
N LYS A 431 -23.49 8.96 7.66
CA LYS A 431 -24.97 8.98 7.69
C LYS A 431 -25.48 7.55 7.58
N VAL A 432 -26.32 7.12 8.50
CA VAL A 432 -26.79 5.73 8.59
C VAL A 432 -28.20 5.52 8.06
N GLU A 433 -29.00 6.53 7.86
CA GLU A 433 -30.32 6.49 7.16
C GLU A 433 -30.73 7.87 6.63
#